data_97da317b39eca20ba9785260a1a789f5
#
_entry.id   97da317b39eca20ba9785260a1a789f5
#
_cell.length_a   1.000
_cell.length_b   1.000
_cell.length_c   1.000
_cell.angle_alpha   90.00
_cell.angle_beta   90.00
_cell.angle_gamma   90.00
#
_symmetry.space_group_name_H-M   'P 1'
#
loop_
_entity.id
_entity.type
_entity.pdbx_description
1 polymer ?
#
loop_
_entity_poly.entity_id
_entity_poly.type
_entity_poly.pdbx_seq_one_letter_code
_entity_poly.pdbx_strand_id
1 'polypeptide(L)'
;MPANSLQNVIGFFYKIGSTDYPFNCDFYLTDYKLYIEIQGTWTHGNHPFNENDPTDIYKLNVWKSKNTKYYDNAVETWTIRDVNKRKTALKNNLNFIEIFSIDIDEVIQIIENKLKELY
;
A
#
# COMPACT_ATOMS: atom_id res chain seq x y z
N MET A 1 -7.20 20.92 -9.20
CA MET A 1 -5.78 20.66 -9.01
C MET A 1 -5.05 20.69 -10.33
N PRO A 2 -3.93 21.40 -10.41
CA PRO A 2 -3.14 21.41 -11.63
C PRO A 2 -2.66 20.01 -12.00
N ALA A 3 -2.68 19.69 -13.28
CA ALA A 3 -2.32 18.35 -13.75
C ALA A 3 -0.89 17.94 -13.40
N ASN A 4 0.02 18.91 -13.28
CA ASN A 4 1.42 18.64 -12.97
C ASN A 4 1.77 18.79 -11.48
N SER A 5 0.79 18.98 -10.63
CA SER A 5 1.06 19.23 -9.22
C SER A 5 1.67 18.04 -8.51
N LEU A 6 1.44 16.84 -9.02
CA LEU A 6 2.07 15.64 -8.48
C LEU A 6 3.60 15.74 -8.52
N GLN A 7 4.16 16.38 -9.53
CA GLN A 7 5.59 16.59 -9.65
C GLN A 7 6.11 17.62 -8.66
N ASN A 8 5.25 18.49 -8.17
CA ASN A 8 5.61 19.59 -7.30
C ASN A 8 5.33 19.32 -5.84
N VAL A 9 4.47 18.35 -5.54
CA VAL A 9 3.98 18.06 -4.20
C VAL A 9 4.61 16.78 -3.70
N ILE A 10 5.86 16.60 -3.93
CA ILE A 10 6.45 15.33 -3.62
C ILE A 10 7.20 15.37 -2.32
N GLY A 11 6.64 14.70 -1.33
CA GLY A 11 7.39 14.29 -0.18
C GLY A 11 7.67 12.81 -0.32
N PHE A 12 8.92 12.46 -0.45
CA PHE A 12 9.32 11.07 -0.50
C PHE A 12 9.80 10.67 0.87
N PHE A 13 9.08 9.77 1.51
CA PHE A 13 9.44 9.38 2.84
C PHE A 13 9.36 7.88 3.02
N TYR A 14 10.47 7.31 3.41
CA TYR A 14 10.55 5.93 3.79
C TYR A 14 10.12 5.75 5.22
N LYS A 15 10.17 6.83 6.01
CA LYS A 15 9.88 6.80 7.43
C LYS A 15 9.03 7.97 7.77
N ILE A 16 7.77 7.78 7.87
CA ILE A 16 6.91 8.85 8.34
C ILE A 16 6.89 8.84 9.86
N GLY A 17 6.84 7.67 10.49
CA GLY A 17 6.94 7.55 11.93
C GLY A 17 5.99 8.43 12.70
N SER A 18 4.85 8.80 12.13
CA SER A 18 3.85 9.57 12.84
C SER A 18 3.13 8.66 13.83
N THR A 19 2.55 9.26 14.88
CA THR A 19 1.74 8.48 15.82
C THR A 19 0.52 7.89 15.16
N ASP A 20 -0.01 8.53 14.11
CA ASP A 20 -1.19 8.07 13.40
C ASP A 20 -0.89 6.95 12.40
N TYR A 21 0.34 6.91 11.90
CA TYR A 21 0.78 5.88 10.97
C TYR A 21 2.22 5.49 11.30
N PRO A 22 2.43 4.64 12.30
CA PRO A 22 3.77 4.31 12.80
C PRO A 22 4.48 3.26 11.96
N PHE A 23 4.49 3.45 10.64
CA PHE A 23 5.11 2.55 9.68
C PHE A 23 5.95 3.33 8.68
N ASN A 24 6.82 2.63 7.97
CA ASN A 24 7.45 3.18 6.78
C ASN A 24 6.40 3.28 5.68
N CYS A 25 6.45 4.36 4.93
CA CYS A 25 5.51 4.60 3.84
C CYS A 25 6.32 4.90 2.57
N ASP A 26 5.87 4.39 1.42
CA ASP A 26 6.58 4.62 0.17
C ASP A 26 6.57 6.09 -0.21
N PHE A 27 5.41 6.74 -0.12
CA PHE A 27 5.29 8.16 -0.41
C PHE A 27 4.30 8.82 0.53
N TYR A 28 4.57 10.08 0.86
CA TYR A 28 3.64 10.91 1.61
C TYR A 28 3.55 12.27 0.94
N LEU A 29 2.37 12.63 0.46
CA LEU A 29 2.13 13.92 -0.17
C LEU A 29 1.67 14.90 0.91
N THR A 30 2.57 15.76 1.33
CA THR A 30 2.37 16.63 2.50
C THR A 30 1.18 17.58 2.38
N ASP A 31 0.99 18.16 1.19
CA ASP A 31 -0.10 19.11 0.97
C ASP A 31 -1.48 18.48 1.07
N TYR A 32 -1.57 17.17 0.85
CA TYR A 32 -2.83 16.43 0.88
C TYR A 32 -2.92 15.50 2.07
N LYS A 33 -1.85 15.38 2.83
CA LYS A 33 -1.73 14.41 3.94
C LYS A 33 -2.08 13.00 3.45
N LEU A 34 -1.63 12.66 2.24
CA LEU A 34 -1.94 11.40 1.60
C LEU A 34 -0.77 10.43 1.74
N TYR A 35 -1.05 9.28 2.33
CA TYR A 35 -0.13 8.16 2.46
C TYR A 35 -0.31 7.22 1.27
N ILE A 36 0.78 6.87 0.60
CA ILE A 36 0.75 6.01 -0.59
C ILE A 36 1.67 4.82 -0.39
N GLU A 37 1.11 3.62 -0.50
CA GLU A 37 1.88 2.38 -0.49
C GLU A 37 1.82 1.75 -1.88
N ILE A 38 3.00 1.45 -2.44
CA ILE A 38 3.09 0.78 -3.75
C ILE A 38 3.23 -0.71 -3.50
N GLN A 39 2.15 -1.45 -3.77
CA GLN A 39 2.05 -2.88 -3.50
C GLN A 39 2.13 -3.69 -4.79
N GLY A 40 2.98 -3.26 -5.72
CA GLY A 40 3.00 -3.79 -7.08
C GLY A 40 3.72 -5.12 -7.24
N THR A 41 4.43 -5.61 -6.23
CA THR A 41 5.13 -6.89 -6.34
C THR A 41 4.23 -8.03 -5.89
N TRP A 42 4.54 -9.25 -6.36
CA TRP A 42 3.74 -10.43 -6.04
C TRP A 42 3.67 -10.72 -4.53
N THR A 43 4.67 -10.28 -3.77
CA THR A 43 4.72 -10.50 -2.32
C THR A 43 3.59 -9.80 -1.56
N HIS A 44 2.91 -8.86 -2.19
CA HIS A 44 1.73 -8.19 -1.63
C HIS A 44 0.42 -8.81 -2.14
N GLY A 45 0.49 -9.93 -2.83
CA GLY A 45 -0.68 -10.72 -3.22
C GLY A 45 -1.54 -10.18 -4.35
N ASN A 46 -1.18 -9.06 -4.96
CA ASN A 46 -1.88 -8.35 -6.03
C ASN A 46 -3.21 -7.71 -5.60
N HIS A 47 -3.65 -7.93 -4.39
CA HIS A 47 -4.83 -7.30 -3.79
C HIS A 47 -4.76 -7.47 -2.27
N PRO A 48 -5.58 -6.74 -1.52
CA PRO A 48 -5.62 -6.90 -0.06
C PRO A 48 -6.01 -8.33 0.33
N PHE A 49 -5.28 -8.91 1.27
CA PHE A 49 -5.57 -10.26 1.76
C PHE A 49 -6.96 -10.33 2.38
N ASN A 50 -7.73 -11.33 1.96
CA ASN A 50 -9.05 -11.61 2.51
C ASN A 50 -9.07 -13.04 3.05
N GLU A 51 -9.10 -13.18 4.37
CA GLU A 51 -9.09 -14.49 5.04
C GLU A 51 -10.33 -15.32 4.74
N ASN A 52 -11.39 -14.68 4.23
CA ASN A 52 -12.63 -15.35 3.88
C ASN A 52 -12.68 -15.78 2.40
N ASP A 53 -11.65 -15.45 1.64
CA ASP A 53 -11.57 -15.83 0.22
C ASP A 53 -10.79 -17.14 0.07
N PRO A 54 -11.43 -18.22 -0.41
CA PRO A 54 -10.74 -19.51 -0.60
C PRO A 54 -9.53 -19.41 -1.53
N THR A 55 -9.57 -18.53 -2.52
CA THR A 55 -8.45 -18.33 -3.43
C THR A 55 -7.24 -17.76 -2.70
N ASP A 56 -7.45 -16.81 -1.80
CA ASP A 56 -6.39 -16.24 -1.00
C ASP A 56 -5.81 -17.26 -0.04
N ILE A 57 -6.66 -18.07 0.59
CA ILE A 57 -6.22 -19.12 1.49
C ILE A 57 -5.40 -20.16 0.74
N TYR A 58 -5.81 -20.52 -0.46
CA TYR A 58 -5.06 -21.46 -1.29
C TYR A 58 -3.66 -20.91 -1.61
N LYS A 59 -3.59 -19.66 -2.06
CA LYS A 59 -2.32 -18.96 -2.35
C LYS A 59 -1.42 -18.93 -1.12
N LEU A 60 -1.99 -18.59 0.02
CA LEU A 60 -1.26 -18.56 1.28
C LEU A 60 -0.65 -19.92 1.61
N ASN A 61 -1.43 -20.98 1.47
CA ASN A 61 -0.96 -22.33 1.76
C ASN A 61 0.14 -22.77 0.79
N VAL A 62 0.05 -22.39 -0.49
CA VAL A 62 1.10 -22.66 -1.47
C VAL A 62 2.38 -21.96 -1.06
N TRP A 63 2.32 -20.69 -0.66
CA TRP A 63 3.50 -19.95 -0.22
C TRP A 63 4.14 -20.59 1.01
N LYS A 64 3.32 -20.96 1.99
CA LYS A 64 3.80 -21.62 3.21
C LYS A 64 4.50 -22.95 2.89
N SER A 65 4.01 -23.67 1.90
CA SER A 65 4.56 -24.98 1.51
C SER A 65 5.97 -24.89 0.94
N LYS A 66 6.39 -23.71 0.47
CA LYS A 66 7.76 -23.51 -0.06
C LYS A 66 8.82 -23.63 1.03
N ASN A 67 8.47 -23.33 2.26
CA ASN A 67 9.32 -23.47 3.43
C ASN A 67 10.67 -22.77 3.25
N THR A 68 10.65 -21.54 2.74
CA THR A 68 11.81 -20.70 2.59
C THR A 68 11.58 -19.38 3.29
N LYS A 69 12.67 -18.73 3.71
CA LYS A 69 12.59 -17.42 4.34
C LYS A 69 11.95 -16.39 3.41
N TYR A 70 12.23 -16.49 2.12
CA TYR A 70 11.70 -15.59 1.12
C TYR A 70 10.17 -15.65 1.07
N TYR A 71 9.61 -16.84 1.01
CA TYR A 71 8.16 -17.02 1.01
C TYR A 71 7.54 -16.75 2.37
N ASP A 72 8.24 -17.08 3.45
CA ASP A 72 7.75 -16.76 4.80
C ASP A 72 7.62 -15.24 4.98
N ASN A 73 8.57 -14.47 4.47
CA ASN A 73 8.50 -13.02 4.49
C ASN A 73 7.31 -12.51 3.65
N ALA A 74 7.04 -13.13 2.50
CA ALA A 74 5.90 -12.75 1.68
C ALA A 74 4.58 -13.01 2.39
N VAL A 75 4.45 -14.16 3.07
CA VAL A 75 3.29 -14.48 3.87
C VAL A 75 3.07 -13.41 4.94
N GLU A 76 4.12 -13.08 5.67
CA GLU A 76 4.03 -12.06 6.73
C GLU A 76 3.66 -10.69 6.17
N THR A 77 4.26 -10.31 5.05
CA THR A 77 3.98 -9.03 4.41
C THR A 77 2.51 -8.92 4.03
N TRP A 78 2.00 -9.91 3.31
CA TRP A 78 0.63 -9.87 2.77
C TRP A 78 -0.43 -9.98 3.86
N THR A 79 -0.25 -10.91 4.80
CA THR A 79 -1.29 -11.25 5.77
C THR A 79 -1.20 -10.48 7.07
N ILE A 80 -0.05 -9.89 7.39
CA ILE A 80 0.15 -9.21 8.68
C ILE A 80 0.52 -7.75 8.48
N ARG A 81 1.64 -7.45 7.83
CA ARG A 81 2.12 -6.07 7.71
C ARG A 81 1.17 -5.18 6.94
N ASP A 82 0.77 -5.61 5.75
CA ASP A 82 -0.12 -4.81 4.91
C ASP A 82 -1.50 -4.69 5.54
N VAL A 83 -1.98 -5.76 6.17
CA VAL A 83 -3.26 -5.74 6.89
C VAL A 83 -3.21 -4.73 8.04
N ASN A 84 -2.14 -4.73 8.82
CA ASN A 84 -2.01 -3.80 9.95
C ASN A 84 -1.91 -2.35 9.50
N LYS A 85 -1.17 -2.09 8.43
CA LYS A 85 -1.07 -0.73 7.86
C LYS A 85 -2.44 -0.24 7.42
N ARG A 86 -3.18 -1.09 6.71
CA ARG A 86 -4.52 -0.76 6.20
C ARG A 86 -5.50 -0.51 7.34
N LYS A 87 -5.50 -1.35 8.34
CA LYS A 87 -6.37 -1.20 9.52
C LYS A 87 -6.05 0.07 10.29
N THR A 88 -4.78 0.38 10.46
CA THR A 88 -4.35 1.59 11.16
C THR A 88 -4.79 2.84 10.42
N ALA A 89 -4.61 2.87 9.12
CA ALA A 89 -5.03 4.00 8.29
C ALA A 89 -6.54 4.22 8.39
N LEU A 90 -7.31 3.14 8.33
CA LEU A 90 -8.77 3.21 8.44
C LEU A 90 -9.20 3.69 9.82
N LYS A 91 -8.59 3.13 10.87
CA LYS A 91 -8.92 3.49 12.25
C LYS A 91 -8.68 4.97 12.54
N ASN A 92 -7.62 5.52 11.97
CA ASN A 92 -7.20 6.90 12.23
C ASN A 92 -7.71 7.88 11.16
N ASN A 93 -8.59 7.43 10.27
CA ASN A 93 -9.19 8.27 9.21
C ASN A 93 -8.15 8.95 8.34
N LEU A 94 -7.07 8.27 8.02
CA LEU A 94 -6.02 8.82 7.18
C LEU A 94 -6.41 8.76 5.71
N ASN A 95 -5.94 9.73 4.94
CA ASN A 95 -5.96 9.61 3.49
C ASN A 95 -4.89 8.61 3.11
N PHE A 96 -5.29 7.49 2.57
CA PHE A 96 -4.42 6.35 2.37
C PHE A 96 -4.83 5.59 1.12
N ILE A 97 -3.88 5.28 0.27
CA ILE A 97 -4.13 4.42 -0.89
C ILE A 97 -3.04 3.36 -1.02
N GLU A 98 -3.45 2.20 -1.52
CA GLU A 98 -2.57 1.13 -1.90
C GLU A 98 -2.68 0.94 -3.41
N ILE A 99 -1.53 0.83 -4.07
CA ILE A 99 -1.50 0.71 -5.53
C ILE A 99 -0.87 -0.63 -5.89
N PHE A 100 -1.67 -1.53 -6.46
CA PHE A 100 -1.25 -2.87 -6.84
C PHE A 100 -0.83 -2.91 -8.31
N SER A 101 0.12 -2.04 -8.67
CA SER A 101 0.66 -1.94 -10.02
C SER A 101 2.10 -1.44 -9.97
N ILE A 102 2.90 -1.84 -10.95
CA ILE A 102 4.23 -1.29 -11.18
C ILE A 102 4.30 -0.49 -12.48
N ASP A 103 3.19 -0.39 -13.20
CA ASP A 103 3.11 0.44 -14.40
C ASP A 103 3.05 1.90 -13.97
N ILE A 104 4.06 2.67 -14.37
CA ILE A 104 4.22 4.04 -13.90
C ILE A 104 3.04 4.94 -14.31
N ASP A 105 2.53 4.76 -15.51
CA ASP A 105 1.41 5.57 -16.00
C ASP A 105 0.14 5.26 -15.22
N GLU A 106 -0.09 3.99 -14.92
CA GLU A 106 -1.23 3.56 -14.11
C GLU A 106 -1.10 4.07 -12.68
N VAL A 107 0.08 3.98 -12.08
CA VAL A 107 0.35 4.48 -10.73
C VAL A 107 0.04 5.98 -10.66
N ILE A 108 0.55 6.75 -11.61
CA ILE A 108 0.32 8.20 -11.66
C ILE A 108 -1.17 8.50 -11.79
N GLN A 109 -1.86 7.77 -12.66
CA GLN A 109 -3.29 7.99 -12.87
C GLN A 109 -4.11 7.72 -11.59
N ILE A 110 -3.77 6.66 -10.89
CA ILE A 110 -4.44 6.32 -9.62
C ILE A 110 -4.23 7.42 -8.60
N ILE A 111 -3.00 7.92 -8.48
CA ILE A 111 -2.70 9.01 -7.54
C ILE A 111 -3.45 10.26 -7.92
N GLU A 112 -3.45 10.64 -9.18
CA GLU A 112 -4.16 11.84 -9.64
C GLU A 112 -5.66 11.75 -9.38
N ASN A 113 -6.26 10.58 -9.61
CA ASN A 113 -7.67 10.37 -9.32
C ASN A 113 -7.96 10.53 -7.84
N LYS A 114 -7.08 10.02 -6.99
CA LYS A 114 -7.24 10.19 -5.54
C LYS A 114 -7.14 11.64 -5.12
N LEU A 115 -6.20 12.39 -5.70
CA LEU A 115 -6.06 13.80 -5.37
C LEU A 115 -7.30 14.60 -5.77
N LYS A 116 -7.95 14.23 -6.86
CA LYS A 116 -9.23 14.86 -7.25
C LYS A 116 -10.32 14.62 -6.23
N GLU A 117 -10.37 13.43 -5.63
CA GLU A 117 -11.33 13.13 -4.57
C GLU A 117 -11.09 13.99 -3.32
N LEU A 118 -9.81 14.24 -3.00
CA LEU A 118 -9.43 14.99 -1.81
C LEU A 118 -9.53 16.51 -2.00
N TYR A 119 -9.64 16.93 -3.22
CA TYR A 119 -9.68 18.35 -3.58
C TYR A 119 -11.12 18.89 -3.62
#